data_8d56de6ac508b6c5157e17397e3d69f3
#
_entry.id   8d56de6ac508b6c5157e17397e3d69f3
#
_cell.length_a   1.000
_cell.length_b   1.000
_cell.length_c   1.000
_cell.angle_alpha   90.00
_cell.angle_beta   90.00
_cell.angle_gamma   90.00
#
_symmetry.space_group_name_H-M   'P 1'
#
loop_
_entity.id
_entity.type
_entity.pdbx_description
1 polymer ?
#
loop_
_entity_poly.entity_id
_entity_poly.type
_entity_poly.pdbx_seq_one_letter_code
_entity_poly.pdbx_strand_id
1 'polypeptide(L)'
;MILDSKQKHRIDLMDTTLRDGEQTQGVSFSANEKLSIAQALLQSLKVNRIEVASACVSEGEKAAVSGITAWAKQCGELEKVEILGFVDHQRSVDWIVEAGGTVLNLLAKGSEKHCREQLGKTLAGHVDDIKKTVSYAKESGLSVNMYLEDWSSGYVDSKDYVYDLINETQAIGISHYLLPDTLGLMSPEEVFVSLRDMIGSFPDLVFDFHPHNDYGLATANAMAAVRAGIQTIHCTVNCLGERAGNASLAEVVVGLRDKMGMELSVDETRITTLSRMVENFSGKWVAANTPIVGADVFTQTAGIHADGDLKGDLYTTKLGPERFARKRVYALGKMSGKASLLNNLEEMGITLSRDDQVRVLDRIIKLGDSKELITAEDLPFIIADVMESQDYEHVSLLDWSISSGLDVDSTASIRLRVGDKEHQGAGTGNGGFAAFFEAIEKVLLLEEFEMPSLTDYEVHIPRGGKINALTECIISWSWQEKEFKTRGVDSNQVLAGVKATLRMVNLRFHSKKQTF
;
A
#
# COMPACT_ATOMS: atom_id res chain seq x y z
N MET A 1 -21.35 -26.13 -12.38
CA MET A 1 -22.22 -25.19 -13.09
C MET A 1 -21.32 -24.02 -13.51
N ILE A 2 -21.09 -23.81 -14.79
CA ILE A 2 -20.40 -22.60 -15.28
C ILE A 2 -21.36 -21.46 -14.96
N LEU A 3 -20.88 -20.44 -14.22
CA LEU A 3 -21.66 -19.24 -13.92
C LEU A 3 -22.30 -18.75 -15.23
N ASP A 4 -23.62 -18.59 -15.23
CA ASP A 4 -24.38 -18.17 -16.41
C ASP A 4 -23.85 -16.78 -16.84
N SER A 5 -23.28 -16.70 -18.03
CA SER A 5 -22.54 -15.54 -18.56
C SER A 5 -23.40 -14.28 -18.76
N LYS A 6 -24.67 -14.29 -18.33
CA LYS A 6 -25.64 -13.20 -18.51
C LYS A 6 -26.06 -12.48 -17.23
N GLN A 7 -25.78 -13.01 -16.04
CA GLN A 7 -25.98 -12.28 -14.80
C GLN A 7 -24.62 -11.81 -14.26
N LYS A 8 -24.41 -10.51 -14.24
CA LYS A 8 -23.26 -9.91 -13.54
C LYS A 8 -23.46 -10.13 -12.04
N HIS A 9 -22.66 -11.03 -11.47
CA HIS A 9 -22.70 -11.27 -10.03
C HIS A 9 -21.90 -10.19 -9.31
N ARG A 10 -22.55 -9.56 -8.33
CA ARG A 10 -21.90 -8.60 -7.46
C ARG A 10 -21.19 -9.34 -6.33
N ILE A 11 -19.95 -8.95 -6.04
CA ILE A 11 -19.17 -9.44 -4.91
C ILE A 11 -18.90 -8.27 -3.98
N ASP A 12 -19.13 -8.50 -2.71
CA ASP A 12 -18.83 -7.54 -1.65
C ASP A 12 -17.44 -7.81 -1.07
N LEU A 13 -16.76 -6.73 -0.64
CA LEU A 13 -15.47 -6.80 0.01
C LEU A 13 -15.56 -6.26 1.43
N MET A 14 -15.00 -7.00 2.36
CA MET A 14 -14.76 -6.57 3.72
C MET A 14 -13.26 -6.37 3.91
N ASP A 15 -12.86 -5.15 4.25
CA ASP A 15 -11.47 -4.85 4.56
C ASP A 15 -11.21 -5.01 6.07
N THR A 16 -10.19 -5.80 6.42
CA THR A 16 -9.80 -6.07 7.80
C THR A 16 -8.44 -5.47 8.17
N THR A 17 -7.96 -4.48 7.41
CA THR A 17 -6.65 -3.82 7.62
C THR A 17 -6.51 -3.26 9.03
N LEU A 18 -7.58 -2.66 9.58
CA LEU A 18 -7.58 -2.00 10.88
C LEU A 18 -7.70 -2.96 12.07
N ARG A 19 -8.05 -4.22 11.81
CA ARG A 19 -8.11 -5.27 12.84
C ARG A 19 -7.03 -6.32 12.63
N ASP A 20 -7.14 -7.18 11.59
CA ASP A 20 -6.19 -8.25 11.30
C ASP A 20 -4.87 -7.68 10.74
N GLY A 21 -4.97 -6.67 9.89
CA GLY A 21 -3.79 -5.98 9.37
C GLY A 21 -2.93 -5.37 10.47
N GLU A 22 -3.52 -4.89 11.56
CA GLU A 22 -2.79 -4.37 12.71
C GLU A 22 -2.09 -5.47 13.55
N GLN A 23 -2.47 -6.74 13.36
CA GLN A 23 -1.77 -7.88 13.98
C GLN A 23 -0.44 -8.22 13.29
N THR A 24 -0.09 -7.52 12.22
CA THR A 24 1.26 -7.60 11.63
C THR A 24 2.31 -7.16 12.66
N GLN A 25 3.34 -7.96 12.84
CA GLN A 25 4.40 -7.64 13.81
C GLN A 25 4.95 -6.21 13.61
N GLY A 26 4.88 -5.39 14.66
CA GLY A 26 5.40 -4.03 14.68
C GLY A 26 4.52 -3.00 13.97
N VAL A 27 3.28 -3.34 13.64
CA VAL A 27 2.25 -2.38 13.19
C VAL A 27 1.40 -1.96 14.38
N SER A 28 1.16 -0.67 14.50
CA SER A 28 0.22 -0.08 15.46
C SER A 28 -0.22 1.27 14.90
N PHE A 29 -1.50 1.41 14.66
CA PHE A 29 -2.07 2.64 14.13
C PHE A 29 -2.56 3.56 15.26
N SER A 30 -2.27 4.83 15.18
CA SER A 30 -2.88 5.83 16.05
C SER A 30 -4.38 5.99 15.73
N ALA A 31 -5.14 6.57 16.64
CA ALA A 31 -6.57 6.81 16.44
C ALA A 31 -6.87 7.65 15.18
N ASN A 32 -6.03 8.65 14.87
CA ASN A 32 -6.18 9.49 13.69
C ASN A 32 -5.85 8.72 12.39
N GLU A 33 -4.86 7.85 12.41
CA GLU A 33 -4.51 7.00 11.27
C GLU A 33 -5.62 5.98 11.00
N LYS A 34 -6.15 5.31 12.04
CA LYS A 34 -7.32 4.43 11.90
C LYS A 34 -8.51 5.13 11.28
N LEU A 35 -8.84 6.33 11.75
CA LEU A 35 -9.93 7.14 11.18
C LEU A 35 -9.65 7.48 9.72
N SER A 36 -8.43 7.90 9.38
CA SER A 36 -8.06 8.26 8.00
C SER A 36 -8.15 7.05 7.06
N ILE A 37 -7.68 5.87 7.49
CA ILE A 37 -7.79 4.64 6.72
C ILE A 37 -9.26 4.23 6.55
N ALA A 38 -10.07 4.27 7.62
CA ALA A 38 -11.50 3.95 7.56
C ALA A 38 -12.25 4.85 6.56
N GLN A 39 -11.97 6.16 6.58
CA GLN A 39 -12.51 7.13 5.62
C GLN A 39 -12.09 6.81 4.19
N ALA A 40 -10.81 6.52 3.97
CA ALA A 40 -10.29 6.18 2.66
C ALA A 40 -10.91 4.87 2.13
N LEU A 41 -11.09 3.86 2.96
CA LEU A 41 -11.72 2.58 2.61
C LEU A 41 -13.19 2.75 2.21
N LEU A 42 -14.00 3.42 3.05
CA LEU A 42 -15.44 3.50 2.82
C LEU A 42 -15.83 4.58 1.81
N GLN A 43 -15.26 5.79 1.88
CA GLN A 43 -15.67 6.91 1.02
C GLN A 43 -14.89 7.01 -0.29
N SER A 44 -13.58 6.80 -0.25
CA SER A 44 -12.73 6.95 -1.44
C SER A 44 -12.68 5.68 -2.27
N LEU A 45 -12.26 4.58 -1.67
CA LEU A 45 -12.16 3.27 -2.32
C LEU A 45 -13.49 2.56 -2.49
N LYS A 46 -14.44 2.77 -1.54
CA LYS A 46 -15.81 2.26 -1.55
C LYS A 46 -15.90 0.73 -1.37
N VAL A 47 -15.15 0.17 -0.42
CA VAL A 47 -15.39 -1.20 0.05
C VAL A 47 -16.76 -1.30 0.73
N ASN A 48 -17.30 -2.51 0.83
CA ASN A 48 -18.65 -2.71 1.34
C ASN A 48 -18.71 -2.67 2.86
N ARG A 49 -17.70 -3.24 3.55
CA ARG A 49 -17.61 -3.32 5.01
C ARG A 49 -16.16 -3.20 5.44
N ILE A 50 -15.93 -2.75 6.67
CA ILE A 50 -14.61 -2.69 7.31
C ILE A 50 -14.66 -3.26 8.72
N GLU A 51 -13.64 -4.02 9.11
CA GLU A 51 -13.46 -4.48 10.49
C GLU A 51 -12.34 -3.65 11.13
N VAL A 52 -12.67 -2.92 12.20
CA VAL A 52 -11.81 -1.80 12.66
C VAL A 52 -11.00 -2.09 13.91
N ALA A 53 -11.38 -3.09 14.70
CA ALA A 53 -10.71 -3.40 15.97
C ALA A 53 -11.18 -4.73 16.56
N SER A 54 -10.42 -5.21 17.58
CA SER A 54 -10.88 -6.21 18.53
C SER A 54 -11.36 -5.54 19.82
N ALA A 55 -12.51 -5.96 20.35
CA ALA A 55 -13.05 -5.42 21.59
C ALA A 55 -12.14 -5.74 22.80
N CYS A 56 -12.19 -4.90 23.81
CA CYS A 56 -11.53 -5.08 25.10
C CYS A 56 -9.99 -5.10 25.07
N VAL A 57 -9.35 -4.57 24.02
CA VAL A 57 -7.88 -4.53 23.92
C VAL A 57 -7.29 -3.41 24.78
N SER A 58 -7.71 -2.16 24.60
CA SER A 58 -7.21 -1.01 25.36
C SER A 58 -8.19 0.17 25.32
N GLU A 59 -7.99 1.14 26.21
CA GLU A 59 -8.75 2.41 26.18
C GLU A 59 -8.43 3.25 24.92
N GLY A 60 -7.18 3.21 24.44
CA GLY A 60 -6.79 3.88 23.19
C GLY A 60 -7.52 3.29 21.99
N GLU A 61 -7.67 1.97 21.93
CA GLU A 61 -8.42 1.29 20.90
C GLU A 61 -9.90 1.66 20.95
N LYS A 62 -10.49 1.72 22.15
CA LYS A 62 -11.87 2.16 22.33
C LYS A 62 -12.10 3.59 21.85
N ALA A 63 -11.16 4.48 22.16
CA ALA A 63 -11.22 5.88 21.71
C ALA A 63 -11.12 5.98 20.16
N ALA A 64 -10.26 5.17 19.54
CA ALA A 64 -10.14 5.11 18.08
C ALA A 64 -11.44 4.61 17.44
N VAL A 65 -12.01 3.52 17.94
CA VAL A 65 -13.30 2.99 17.47
C VAL A 65 -14.42 4.01 17.65
N SER A 66 -14.49 4.68 18.82
CA SER A 66 -15.50 5.72 19.07
C SER A 66 -15.40 6.88 18.07
N GLY A 67 -14.18 7.25 17.66
CA GLY A 67 -13.96 8.26 16.61
C GLY A 67 -14.48 7.80 15.25
N ILE A 68 -14.20 6.54 14.87
CA ILE A 68 -14.65 5.95 13.60
C ILE A 68 -16.19 5.82 13.58
N THR A 69 -16.80 5.28 14.63
CA THR A 69 -18.25 5.08 14.69
C THR A 69 -19.02 6.39 14.71
N ALA A 70 -18.52 7.40 15.43
CA ALA A 70 -19.11 8.75 15.44
C ALA A 70 -19.07 9.39 14.04
N TRP A 71 -17.94 9.28 13.33
CA TRP A 71 -17.82 9.74 11.96
C TRP A 71 -18.74 8.94 11.01
N ALA A 72 -18.70 7.60 11.07
CA ALA A 72 -19.51 6.74 10.21
C ALA A 72 -21.01 7.00 10.38
N LYS A 73 -21.44 7.26 11.61
CA LYS A 73 -22.84 7.67 11.91
C LYS A 73 -23.23 8.97 11.21
N GLN A 74 -22.33 9.96 11.19
CA GLN A 74 -22.58 11.25 10.51
C GLN A 74 -22.72 11.08 8.98
N CYS A 75 -22.00 10.12 8.41
CA CYS A 75 -22.00 9.84 6.97
C CYS A 75 -23.05 8.78 6.55
N GLY A 76 -23.79 8.18 7.49
CA GLY A 76 -24.73 7.09 7.19
C GLY A 76 -24.07 5.76 6.83
N GLU A 77 -22.82 5.53 7.29
CA GLU A 77 -22.01 4.35 6.98
C GLU A 77 -21.80 3.44 8.20
N LEU A 78 -22.51 3.70 9.32
CA LEU A 78 -22.24 3.01 10.60
C LEU A 78 -22.42 1.49 10.52
N GLU A 79 -23.40 1.01 9.76
CA GLU A 79 -23.67 -0.42 9.59
C GLU A 79 -22.58 -1.17 8.80
N LYS A 80 -21.66 -0.43 8.17
CA LYS A 80 -20.51 -0.99 7.46
C LYS A 80 -19.26 -1.12 8.35
N VAL A 81 -19.33 -0.61 9.60
CA VAL A 81 -18.24 -0.65 10.56
C VAL A 81 -18.47 -1.79 11.53
N GLU A 82 -17.62 -2.81 11.45
CA GLU A 82 -17.71 -4.03 12.22
C GLU A 82 -16.59 -4.13 13.25
N ILE A 83 -16.86 -4.75 14.38
CA ILE A 83 -15.93 -4.87 15.50
C ILE A 83 -15.88 -6.33 15.94
N LEU A 84 -14.67 -6.89 16.02
CA LEU A 84 -14.46 -8.23 16.53
C LEU A 84 -14.71 -8.26 18.04
N GLY A 85 -15.49 -9.22 18.51
CA GLY A 85 -15.71 -9.48 19.93
C GLY A 85 -15.63 -10.98 20.25
N PHE A 86 -15.61 -11.29 21.52
CA PHE A 86 -15.38 -12.65 22.02
C PHE A 86 -16.65 -13.26 22.61
N VAL A 87 -16.66 -14.60 22.73
CA VAL A 87 -17.72 -15.34 23.41
C VAL A 87 -17.51 -15.21 24.93
N ASP A 88 -17.83 -14.03 25.46
CA ASP A 88 -17.61 -13.63 26.85
C ASP A 88 -18.89 -13.09 27.54
N HIS A 89 -20.03 -13.43 26.98
CA HIS A 89 -21.39 -13.09 27.38
C HIS A 89 -21.72 -11.60 27.17
N GLN A 90 -21.14 -10.69 27.94
CA GLN A 90 -21.52 -9.28 27.98
C GLN A 90 -20.36 -8.33 27.68
N ARG A 91 -19.17 -8.66 28.11
CA ARG A 91 -18.02 -7.75 28.16
C ARG A 91 -17.69 -7.13 26.78
N SER A 92 -17.58 -7.96 25.73
CA SER A 92 -17.31 -7.48 24.38
C SER A 92 -18.49 -6.67 23.84
N VAL A 93 -19.73 -7.09 24.13
CA VAL A 93 -20.96 -6.40 23.73
C VAL A 93 -21.04 -5.00 24.33
N ASP A 94 -20.87 -4.90 25.65
CA ASP A 94 -20.89 -3.62 26.37
C ASP A 94 -19.81 -2.67 25.82
N TRP A 95 -18.60 -3.18 25.61
CA TRP A 95 -17.51 -2.38 25.04
C TRP A 95 -17.84 -1.84 23.65
N ILE A 96 -18.45 -2.67 22.77
CA ILE A 96 -18.84 -2.27 21.42
C ILE A 96 -19.95 -1.20 21.45
N VAL A 97 -20.97 -1.40 22.29
CA VAL A 97 -22.07 -0.43 22.46
C VAL A 97 -21.55 0.90 22.99
N GLU A 98 -20.68 0.87 24.01
CA GLU A 98 -20.05 2.07 24.59
C GLU A 98 -19.16 2.81 23.57
N ALA A 99 -18.51 2.06 22.65
CA ALA A 99 -17.76 2.65 21.53
C ALA A 99 -18.64 3.12 20.37
N GLY A 100 -19.98 2.98 20.48
CA GLY A 100 -20.94 3.42 19.46
C GLY A 100 -21.08 2.49 18.27
N GLY A 101 -20.58 1.25 18.35
CA GLY A 101 -20.71 0.22 17.31
C GLY A 101 -22.11 -0.38 17.23
N THR A 102 -22.46 -0.94 16.06
CA THR A 102 -23.75 -1.57 15.79
C THR A 102 -23.64 -2.98 15.24
N VAL A 103 -22.41 -3.43 14.90
CA VAL A 103 -22.16 -4.76 14.34
C VAL A 103 -21.04 -5.46 15.12
N LEU A 104 -21.35 -6.63 15.63
CA LEU A 104 -20.42 -7.53 16.33
C LEU A 104 -20.02 -8.67 15.38
N ASN A 105 -18.71 -8.84 15.14
CA ASN A 105 -18.14 -10.04 14.59
C ASN A 105 -17.70 -10.95 15.75
N LEU A 106 -18.55 -11.92 16.10
CA LEU A 106 -18.32 -12.80 17.24
C LEU A 106 -17.30 -13.89 16.90
N LEU A 107 -16.18 -13.95 17.63
CA LEU A 107 -15.14 -14.97 17.42
C LEU A 107 -15.49 -16.27 18.16
N ALA A 108 -16.04 -17.26 17.45
CA ALA A 108 -16.27 -18.61 17.93
C ALA A 108 -15.20 -19.57 17.38
N LYS A 109 -15.03 -20.75 18.02
CA LYS A 109 -14.08 -21.78 17.57
C LYS A 109 -14.72 -22.68 16.52
N GLY A 110 -14.13 -22.69 15.33
CA GLY A 110 -14.57 -23.45 14.15
C GLY A 110 -13.98 -24.86 14.06
N SER A 111 -13.11 -25.28 14.99
CA SER A 111 -12.58 -26.63 15.07
C SER A 111 -12.80 -27.26 16.45
N GLU A 112 -13.03 -28.58 16.50
CA GLU A 112 -13.16 -29.32 17.76
C GLU A 112 -11.88 -29.20 18.60
N LYS A 113 -10.72 -29.22 17.96
CA LYS A 113 -9.43 -29.08 18.61
C LYS A 113 -9.31 -27.76 19.37
N HIS A 114 -9.61 -26.62 18.74
CA HIS A 114 -9.56 -25.32 19.40
C HIS A 114 -10.62 -25.19 20.50
N CYS A 115 -11.82 -25.71 20.29
CA CYS A 115 -12.85 -25.73 21.33
C CYS A 115 -12.42 -26.51 22.58
N ARG A 116 -11.87 -27.70 22.39
CA ARG A 116 -11.44 -28.57 23.48
C ARG A 116 -10.16 -28.09 24.16
N GLU A 117 -9.13 -27.79 23.38
CA GLU A 117 -7.77 -27.55 23.94
C GLU A 117 -7.57 -26.10 24.38
N GLN A 118 -8.13 -25.13 23.64
CA GLN A 118 -7.98 -23.71 23.99
C GLN A 118 -9.06 -23.23 24.97
N LEU A 119 -10.33 -23.64 24.78
CA LEU A 119 -11.42 -23.23 25.67
C LEU A 119 -11.67 -24.22 26.81
N GLY A 120 -11.21 -25.46 26.72
CA GLY A 120 -11.53 -26.52 27.68
C GLY A 120 -13.02 -26.90 27.66
N LYS A 121 -13.72 -26.73 26.55
CA LYS A 121 -15.18 -26.90 26.43
C LYS A 121 -15.57 -28.03 25.50
N THR A 122 -16.77 -28.54 25.73
CA THR A 122 -17.50 -29.37 24.74
C THR A 122 -18.22 -28.47 23.73
N LEU A 123 -18.62 -29.00 22.58
CA LEU A 123 -19.45 -28.30 21.62
C LEU A 123 -20.72 -27.71 22.29
N ALA A 124 -21.44 -28.52 23.05
CA ALA A 124 -22.65 -28.06 23.73
C ALA A 124 -22.40 -26.88 24.69
N GLY A 125 -21.30 -26.92 25.45
CA GLY A 125 -20.93 -25.82 26.34
C GLY A 125 -20.54 -24.55 25.58
N HIS A 126 -19.84 -24.70 24.44
CA HIS A 126 -19.48 -23.57 23.59
C HIS A 126 -20.71 -22.94 22.90
N VAL A 127 -21.61 -23.77 22.41
CA VAL A 127 -22.89 -23.34 21.82
C VAL A 127 -23.76 -22.58 22.83
N ASP A 128 -23.83 -23.07 24.09
CA ASP A 128 -24.59 -22.38 25.15
C ASP A 128 -24.03 -20.95 25.42
N ASP A 129 -22.71 -20.81 25.47
CA ASP A 129 -22.08 -19.49 25.64
C ASP A 129 -22.28 -18.58 24.42
N ILE A 130 -22.20 -19.12 23.19
CA ILE A 130 -22.50 -18.38 21.97
C ILE A 130 -23.96 -17.88 22.03
N LYS A 131 -24.92 -18.75 22.32
CA LYS A 131 -26.35 -18.39 22.42
C LYS A 131 -26.59 -17.27 23.41
N LYS A 132 -25.95 -17.31 24.60
CA LYS A 132 -26.03 -16.25 25.60
C LYS A 132 -25.45 -14.93 25.11
N THR A 133 -24.26 -14.96 24.49
CA THR A 133 -23.60 -13.75 23.97
C THR A 133 -24.41 -13.13 22.83
N VAL A 134 -24.92 -13.94 21.89
CA VAL A 134 -25.75 -13.48 20.77
C VAL A 134 -27.08 -12.89 21.26
N SER A 135 -27.75 -13.53 22.24
CA SER A 135 -28.98 -12.99 22.81
C SER A 135 -28.75 -11.61 23.42
N TYR A 136 -27.72 -11.48 24.26
CA TYR A 136 -27.38 -10.20 24.88
C TYR A 136 -26.99 -9.13 23.86
N ALA A 137 -26.23 -9.50 22.82
CA ALA A 137 -25.85 -8.56 21.75
C ALA A 137 -27.09 -8.03 21.00
N LYS A 138 -28.05 -8.90 20.69
CA LYS A 138 -29.31 -8.51 20.02
C LYS A 138 -30.20 -7.64 20.93
N GLU A 139 -30.31 -7.99 22.22
CA GLU A 139 -31.02 -7.18 23.22
C GLU A 139 -30.38 -5.79 23.36
N SER A 140 -29.06 -5.68 23.16
CA SER A 140 -28.29 -4.46 23.16
C SER A 140 -28.34 -3.70 21.82
N GLY A 141 -29.08 -4.20 20.81
CA GLY A 141 -29.28 -3.58 19.51
C GLY A 141 -28.19 -3.82 18.48
N LEU A 142 -27.29 -4.80 18.69
CA LEU A 142 -26.24 -5.16 17.73
C LEU A 142 -26.76 -6.20 16.70
N SER A 143 -26.32 -6.05 15.45
CA SER A 143 -26.28 -7.13 14.49
C SER A 143 -25.07 -8.04 14.77
N VAL A 144 -25.21 -9.33 14.52
CA VAL A 144 -24.15 -10.31 14.84
C VAL A 144 -23.76 -11.12 13.62
N ASN A 145 -22.50 -11.07 13.27
CA ASN A 145 -21.82 -12.04 12.40
C ASN A 145 -20.98 -12.97 13.28
N MET A 146 -20.61 -14.16 12.78
CA MET A 146 -19.83 -15.11 13.57
C MET A 146 -18.67 -15.72 12.79
N TYR A 147 -17.46 -15.46 13.24
CA TYR A 147 -16.27 -16.19 12.81
C TYR A 147 -16.27 -17.61 13.34
N LEU A 148 -15.93 -18.56 12.50
CA LEU A 148 -15.58 -19.93 12.88
C LEU A 148 -14.05 -20.06 12.85
N GLU A 149 -13.35 -19.51 13.83
CA GLU A 149 -11.87 -19.52 13.90
C GLU A 149 -11.34 -20.94 13.72
N ASP A 150 -10.32 -21.11 12.87
CA ASP A 150 -9.75 -22.38 12.46
C ASP A 150 -10.73 -23.28 11.67
N TRP A 151 -11.66 -22.65 10.94
CA TRP A 151 -12.66 -23.38 10.13
C TRP A 151 -12.00 -24.35 9.13
N SER A 152 -10.92 -23.96 8.46
CA SER A 152 -10.25 -24.82 7.48
C SER A 152 -9.76 -26.14 8.08
N SER A 153 -9.07 -26.10 9.22
CA SER A 153 -8.69 -27.32 9.95
C SER A 153 -9.93 -28.06 10.48
N GLY A 154 -10.90 -27.33 11.01
CA GLY A 154 -12.16 -27.89 11.50
C GLY A 154 -12.90 -28.67 10.43
N TYR A 155 -13.01 -28.11 9.22
CA TYR A 155 -13.67 -28.77 8.10
C TYR A 155 -12.95 -30.07 7.67
N VAL A 156 -11.62 -30.08 7.69
CA VAL A 156 -10.82 -31.26 7.30
C VAL A 156 -10.81 -32.32 8.39
N ASP A 157 -10.54 -31.94 9.64
CA ASP A 157 -10.25 -32.86 10.73
C ASP A 157 -11.46 -33.21 11.60
N SER A 158 -12.46 -32.32 11.65
CA SER A 158 -13.63 -32.44 12.54
C SER A 158 -14.91 -31.87 11.88
N LYS A 159 -15.21 -32.30 10.67
CA LYS A 159 -16.33 -31.79 9.86
C LYS A 159 -17.66 -31.81 10.61
N ASP A 160 -17.96 -32.90 11.32
CA ASP A 160 -19.20 -33.05 12.08
C ASP A 160 -19.33 -31.95 13.15
N TYR A 161 -18.22 -31.58 13.82
CA TYR A 161 -18.20 -30.46 14.76
C TYR A 161 -18.63 -29.14 14.10
N VAL A 162 -18.08 -28.83 12.91
CA VAL A 162 -18.43 -27.60 12.17
C VAL A 162 -19.92 -27.58 11.82
N TYR A 163 -20.42 -28.69 11.34
CA TYR A 163 -21.83 -28.83 10.92
C TYR A 163 -22.78 -28.74 12.12
N ASP A 164 -22.46 -29.43 13.22
CA ASP A 164 -23.26 -29.40 14.45
C ASP A 164 -23.26 -27.98 15.05
N LEU A 165 -22.10 -27.28 15.07
CA LEU A 165 -22.02 -25.90 15.52
C LEU A 165 -22.96 -24.98 14.72
N ILE A 166 -22.96 -25.10 13.40
CA ILE A 166 -23.84 -24.29 12.53
C ILE A 166 -25.32 -24.69 12.75
N ASN A 167 -25.63 -25.97 12.80
CA ASN A 167 -26.98 -26.45 13.05
C ASN A 167 -27.56 -25.90 14.37
N GLU A 168 -26.76 -25.87 15.42
CA GLU A 168 -27.15 -25.38 16.73
C GLU A 168 -27.26 -23.83 16.80
N THR A 169 -26.63 -23.12 15.86
CA THR A 169 -26.57 -21.65 15.91
C THR A 169 -27.34 -20.96 14.77
N GLN A 170 -27.75 -21.65 13.70
CA GLN A 170 -28.40 -21.04 12.56
C GLN A 170 -29.73 -20.30 12.86
N ALA A 171 -30.44 -20.73 13.92
CA ALA A 171 -31.73 -20.15 14.28
C ALA A 171 -31.62 -18.94 15.24
N ILE A 172 -30.43 -18.59 15.74
CA ILE A 172 -30.29 -17.52 16.74
C ILE A 172 -30.13 -16.12 16.13
N GLY A 173 -30.13 -16.02 14.79
CA GLY A 173 -30.14 -14.75 14.07
C GLY A 173 -28.73 -14.17 13.85
N ILE A 174 -27.78 -15.02 13.50
CA ILE A 174 -26.47 -14.65 12.94
C ILE A 174 -26.69 -14.23 11.48
N SER A 175 -26.15 -13.08 11.10
CA SER A 175 -26.32 -12.54 9.76
C SER A 175 -25.36 -13.17 8.75
N HIS A 176 -24.08 -13.31 9.11
CA HIS A 176 -23.04 -13.92 8.28
C HIS A 176 -22.21 -14.90 9.09
N TYR A 177 -21.89 -16.04 8.49
CA TYR A 177 -20.89 -16.97 9.00
C TYR A 177 -19.56 -16.71 8.27
N LEU A 178 -18.54 -16.30 9.02
CA LEU A 178 -17.25 -15.90 8.51
C LEU A 178 -16.30 -17.11 8.60
N LEU A 179 -15.86 -17.62 7.46
CA LEU A 179 -15.09 -18.87 7.34
C LEU A 179 -13.61 -18.55 7.09
N PRO A 180 -12.76 -18.52 8.13
CA PRO A 180 -11.35 -18.23 7.95
C PRO A 180 -10.54 -19.49 7.63
N ASP A 181 -9.72 -19.40 6.60
CA ASP A 181 -8.54 -20.25 6.46
C ASP A 181 -7.40 -19.64 7.31
N THR A 182 -7.53 -19.85 8.63
CA THR A 182 -6.77 -19.14 9.67
C THR A 182 -5.25 -19.31 9.54
N LEU A 183 -4.80 -20.47 9.05
CA LEU A 183 -3.37 -20.77 8.86
C LEU A 183 -2.98 -20.80 7.38
N GLY A 184 -3.88 -20.39 6.48
CA GLY A 184 -3.63 -20.35 5.04
C GLY A 184 -3.29 -21.71 4.44
N LEU A 185 -3.91 -22.80 4.93
CA LEU A 185 -3.53 -24.18 4.63
C LEU A 185 -4.09 -24.69 3.32
N MET A 186 -5.23 -24.15 2.88
CA MET A 186 -5.99 -24.69 1.76
C MET A 186 -5.41 -24.30 0.41
N SER A 187 -5.38 -25.25 -0.51
CA SER A 187 -5.24 -24.98 -1.95
C SER A 187 -6.54 -24.42 -2.54
N PRO A 188 -6.50 -23.77 -3.72
CA PRO A 188 -7.72 -23.28 -4.38
C PRO A 188 -8.76 -24.34 -4.68
N GLU A 189 -8.33 -25.56 -4.96
CA GLU A 189 -9.20 -26.72 -5.16
C GLU A 189 -9.94 -27.11 -3.87
N GLU A 190 -9.21 -27.20 -2.77
CA GLU A 190 -9.79 -27.52 -1.45
C GLU A 190 -10.76 -26.45 -1.00
N VAL A 191 -10.43 -25.16 -1.18
CA VAL A 191 -11.35 -24.04 -0.92
C VAL A 191 -12.62 -24.16 -1.74
N PHE A 192 -12.50 -24.42 -3.05
CA PHE A 192 -13.66 -24.56 -3.91
C PHE A 192 -14.59 -25.70 -3.46
N VAL A 193 -14.01 -26.88 -3.18
CA VAL A 193 -14.79 -28.06 -2.78
C VAL A 193 -15.45 -27.85 -1.42
N SER A 194 -14.70 -27.37 -0.42
CA SER A 194 -15.19 -27.18 0.94
C SER A 194 -16.31 -26.13 1.02
N LEU A 195 -16.10 -24.98 0.39
CA LEU A 195 -17.12 -23.92 0.39
C LEU A 195 -18.35 -24.30 -0.43
N ARG A 196 -18.18 -25.03 -1.53
CA ARG A 196 -19.30 -25.56 -2.31
C ARG A 196 -20.16 -26.52 -1.51
N ASP A 197 -19.52 -27.36 -0.70
CA ASP A 197 -20.20 -28.30 0.19
C ASP A 197 -20.93 -27.55 1.34
N MET A 198 -20.28 -26.56 1.96
CA MET A 198 -20.90 -25.72 2.99
C MET A 198 -22.16 -25.01 2.47
N ILE A 199 -22.05 -24.33 1.32
CA ILE A 199 -23.17 -23.60 0.70
C ILE A 199 -24.29 -24.58 0.31
N GLY A 200 -23.94 -25.76 -0.19
CA GLY A 200 -24.91 -26.79 -0.55
C GLY A 200 -25.66 -27.39 0.65
N SER A 201 -24.99 -27.51 1.79
CA SER A 201 -25.55 -28.06 3.04
C SER A 201 -26.37 -27.03 3.83
N PHE A 202 -26.06 -25.72 3.67
CA PHE A 202 -26.74 -24.64 4.38
C PHE A 202 -27.15 -23.52 3.39
N PRO A 203 -28.10 -23.81 2.47
CA PRO A 203 -28.40 -22.88 1.35
C PRO A 203 -29.06 -21.58 1.77
N ASP A 204 -29.62 -21.49 2.98
CA ASP A 204 -30.27 -20.30 3.52
C ASP A 204 -29.32 -19.41 4.34
N LEU A 205 -28.05 -19.85 4.54
CA LEU A 205 -27.06 -19.09 5.28
C LEU A 205 -26.13 -18.30 4.35
N VAL A 206 -25.65 -17.17 4.86
CA VAL A 206 -24.68 -16.33 4.18
C VAL A 206 -23.29 -16.63 4.71
N PHE A 207 -22.38 -16.97 3.82
CA PHE A 207 -20.99 -17.27 4.15
C PHE A 207 -20.04 -16.25 3.54
N ASP A 208 -19.12 -15.75 4.34
CA ASP A 208 -17.98 -14.95 3.93
C ASP A 208 -16.72 -15.80 4.00
N PHE A 209 -15.70 -15.47 3.21
CA PHE A 209 -14.43 -16.19 3.25
C PHE A 209 -13.27 -15.25 3.59
N HIS A 210 -12.43 -15.67 4.56
CA HIS A 210 -11.30 -14.91 5.09
C HIS A 210 -9.99 -15.70 4.93
N PRO A 211 -9.23 -15.51 3.84
CA PRO A 211 -8.02 -16.28 3.56
C PRO A 211 -6.75 -15.62 4.07
N HIS A 212 -5.93 -16.36 4.85
CA HIS A 212 -4.54 -16.01 5.12
C HIS A 212 -3.60 -16.46 3.99
N ASN A 213 -2.38 -15.91 3.95
CA ASN A 213 -1.47 -15.99 2.81
C ASN A 213 -0.19 -16.82 3.06
N ASP A 214 -0.21 -17.74 4.02
CA ASP A 214 0.98 -18.47 4.48
C ASP A 214 1.68 -19.26 3.36
N TYR A 215 0.93 -19.81 2.42
CA TYR A 215 1.46 -20.46 1.20
C TYR A 215 1.48 -19.55 -0.04
N GLY A 216 1.19 -18.26 0.08
CA GLY A 216 1.10 -17.35 -1.06
C GLY A 216 -0.11 -17.59 -1.96
N LEU A 217 -1.17 -18.22 -1.45
CA LEU A 217 -2.35 -18.63 -2.23
C LEU A 217 -3.61 -17.81 -1.92
N ALA A 218 -3.57 -16.87 -1.01
CA ALA A 218 -4.76 -16.18 -0.51
C ALA A 218 -5.60 -15.52 -1.63
N THR A 219 -4.98 -14.85 -2.59
CA THR A 219 -5.69 -14.25 -3.74
C THR A 219 -6.32 -15.33 -4.63
N ALA A 220 -5.63 -16.44 -4.88
CA ALA A 220 -6.17 -17.55 -5.65
C ALA A 220 -7.33 -18.24 -4.91
N ASN A 221 -7.20 -18.38 -3.59
CA ASN A 221 -8.22 -18.93 -2.71
C ASN A 221 -9.46 -18.02 -2.66
N ALA A 222 -9.32 -16.71 -2.61
CA ALA A 222 -10.43 -15.76 -2.73
C ALA A 222 -11.20 -15.94 -4.05
N MET A 223 -10.49 -16.10 -5.17
CA MET A 223 -11.13 -16.38 -6.47
C MET A 223 -11.83 -17.75 -6.50
N ALA A 224 -11.23 -18.77 -5.89
CA ALA A 224 -11.85 -20.09 -5.78
C ALA A 224 -13.12 -20.06 -4.92
N ALA A 225 -13.13 -19.28 -3.83
CA ALA A 225 -14.28 -19.07 -2.97
C ALA A 225 -15.45 -18.42 -3.73
N VAL A 226 -15.18 -17.39 -4.53
CA VAL A 226 -16.20 -16.76 -5.38
C VAL A 226 -16.75 -17.76 -6.42
N ARG A 227 -15.91 -18.59 -7.02
CA ARG A 227 -16.36 -19.69 -7.90
C ARG A 227 -17.25 -20.70 -7.19
N ALA A 228 -17.01 -20.95 -5.91
CA ALA A 228 -17.84 -21.84 -5.09
C ALA A 228 -19.21 -21.23 -4.76
N GLY A 229 -19.37 -19.91 -4.82
CA GLY A 229 -20.62 -19.20 -4.55
C GLY A 229 -20.56 -18.21 -3.39
N ILE A 230 -19.39 -17.99 -2.78
CA ILE A 230 -19.18 -16.95 -1.76
C ILE A 230 -19.44 -15.57 -2.39
N GLN A 231 -20.11 -14.71 -1.65
CA GLN A 231 -20.48 -13.37 -2.08
C GLN A 231 -19.69 -12.26 -1.39
N THR A 232 -18.99 -12.56 -0.31
CA THR A 232 -18.13 -11.60 0.40
C THR A 232 -16.74 -12.20 0.64
N ILE A 233 -15.71 -11.46 0.26
CA ILE A 233 -14.31 -11.79 0.48
C ILE A 233 -13.69 -10.79 1.46
N HIS A 234 -12.98 -11.31 2.45
CA HIS A 234 -12.17 -10.50 3.35
C HIS A 234 -10.77 -10.32 2.76
N CYS A 235 -10.23 -9.12 2.88
CA CYS A 235 -8.91 -8.76 2.38
C CYS A 235 -8.29 -7.65 3.22
N THR A 236 -7.02 -7.38 3.01
CA THR A 236 -6.31 -6.27 3.64
C THR A 236 -5.53 -5.46 2.61
N VAL A 237 -5.34 -4.18 2.89
CA VAL A 237 -4.44 -3.33 2.11
C VAL A 237 -3.01 -3.84 2.30
N ASN A 238 -2.27 -3.94 1.19
CA ASN A 238 -0.87 -4.38 1.17
C ASN A 238 -0.62 -5.76 1.81
N CYS A 239 -1.64 -6.63 1.81
CA CYS A 239 -1.51 -7.98 2.37
C CYS A 239 -1.15 -8.00 3.87
N LEU A 240 -1.47 -6.94 4.62
CA LEU A 240 -1.20 -6.88 6.06
C LEU A 240 -1.97 -7.98 6.81
N GLY A 241 -1.42 -8.45 7.93
CA GLY A 241 -1.98 -9.49 8.78
C GLY A 241 -0.89 -10.30 9.47
N GLU A 242 -1.30 -11.21 10.35
CA GLU A 242 -0.36 -12.11 11.01
C GLU A 242 0.49 -12.92 10.03
N ARG A 243 1.70 -13.24 10.42
CA ARG A 243 2.66 -14.11 9.69
C ARG A 243 2.93 -13.61 8.26
N ALA A 244 2.31 -14.23 7.23
CA ALA A 244 2.44 -13.85 5.82
C ALA A 244 1.30 -12.92 5.34
N GLY A 245 0.41 -12.53 6.23
CA GLY A 245 -0.70 -11.62 5.94
C GLY A 245 -1.95 -12.31 5.39
N ASN A 246 -2.82 -11.51 4.80
CA ASN A 246 -4.12 -11.90 4.24
C ASN A 246 -4.15 -11.78 2.71
N ALA A 247 -5.30 -12.02 2.09
CA ALA A 247 -5.47 -11.72 0.68
C ALA A 247 -5.29 -10.21 0.41
N SER A 248 -4.48 -9.88 -0.60
CA SER A 248 -4.23 -8.50 -1.01
C SER A 248 -5.49 -7.88 -1.63
N LEU A 249 -5.99 -6.78 -1.06
CA LEU A 249 -7.16 -6.06 -1.57
C LEU A 249 -7.00 -5.71 -3.06
N ALA A 250 -5.85 -5.18 -3.45
CA ALA A 250 -5.59 -4.79 -4.83
C ALA A 250 -5.66 -5.97 -5.81
N GLU A 251 -5.05 -7.10 -5.44
CA GLU A 251 -5.03 -8.30 -6.27
C GLU A 251 -6.42 -8.96 -6.36
N VAL A 252 -7.15 -9.03 -5.25
CA VAL A 252 -8.52 -9.56 -5.20
C VAL A 252 -9.43 -8.75 -6.12
N VAL A 253 -9.44 -7.41 -5.99
CA VAL A 253 -10.25 -6.52 -6.83
C VAL A 253 -10.00 -6.76 -8.32
N VAL A 254 -8.75 -6.73 -8.72
CA VAL A 254 -8.36 -6.86 -10.13
C VAL A 254 -8.60 -8.28 -10.63
N GLY A 255 -8.28 -9.30 -9.83
CA GLY A 255 -8.53 -10.71 -10.15
C GLY A 255 -10.01 -11.00 -10.39
N LEU A 256 -10.88 -10.55 -9.50
CA LEU A 256 -12.32 -10.74 -9.62
C LEU A 256 -12.92 -10.02 -10.84
N ARG A 257 -12.51 -8.76 -11.09
CA ARG A 257 -12.99 -8.01 -12.26
C ARG A 257 -12.48 -8.57 -13.58
N ASP A 258 -11.17 -8.78 -13.72
CA ASP A 258 -10.55 -9.06 -15.01
C ASP A 258 -10.63 -10.54 -15.40
N LYS A 259 -10.57 -11.45 -14.44
CA LYS A 259 -10.52 -12.88 -14.69
C LYS A 259 -11.88 -13.55 -14.52
N MET A 260 -12.76 -12.98 -13.69
CA MET A 260 -14.05 -13.57 -13.39
C MET A 260 -15.24 -12.71 -13.86
N GLY A 261 -15.02 -11.44 -14.25
CA GLY A 261 -16.08 -10.53 -14.72
C GLY A 261 -17.06 -10.09 -13.63
N MET A 262 -16.62 -10.13 -12.36
CA MET A 262 -17.46 -9.74 -11.21
C MET A 262 -17.62 -8.22 -11.12
N GLU A 263 -18.78 -7.77 -10.64
CA GLU A 263 -19.01 -6.36 -10.29
C GLU A 263 -18.61 -6.11 -8.85
N LEU A 264 -17.83 -5.06 -8.66
CA LEU A 264 -17.35 -4.57 -7.36
C LEU A 264 -17.64 -3.07 -7.25
N SER A 265 -17.97 -2.61 -6.05
CA SER A 265 -18.18 -1.18 -5.76
C SER A 265 -16.90 -0.35 -5.79
N VAL A 266 -15.74 -0.99 -5.77
CA VAL A 266 -14.42 -0.38 -5.57
C VAL A 266 -14.02 0.57 -6.69
N ASP A 267 -13.54 1.76 -6.31
CA ASP A 267 -12.89 2.73 -7.20
C ASP A 267 -11.39 2.44 -7.29
N GLU A 268 -10.96 1.78 -8.36
CA GLU A 268 -9.58 1.34 -8.55
C GLU A 268 -8.57 2.48 -8.67
N THR A 269 -9.02 3.70 -9.02
CA THR A 269 -8.13 4.88 -9.08
C THR A 269 -7.58 5.26 -7.71
N ARG A 270 -8.19 4.77 -6.62
CA ARG A 270 -7.80 5.05 -5.25
C ARG A 270 -6.88 3.98 -4.62
N ILE A 271 -6.72 2.83 -5.28
CA ILE A 271 -5.92 1.71 -4.75
C ILE A 271 -4.48 2.14 -4.44
N THR A 272 -3.80 2.80 -5.36
CA THR A 272 -2.40 3.22 -5.17
C THR A 272 -2.25 4.22 -4.02
N THR A 273 -3.14 5.21 -3.93
CA THR A 273 -3.10 6.22 -2.86
C THR A 273 -3.33 5.59 -1.49
N LEU A 274 -4.31 4.70 -1.39
CA LEU A 274 -4.58 3.98 -0.14
C LEU A 274 -3.41 3.05 0.24
N SER A 275 -2.85 2.32 -0.73
CA SER A 275 -1.68 1.45 -0.50
C SER A 275 -0.51 2.24 0.09
N ARG A 276 -0.17 3.41 -0.46
CA ARG A 276 0.89 4.29 0.06
C ARG A 276 0.57 4.85 1.45
N MET A 277 -0.69 5.24 1.68
CA MET A 277 -1.12 5.70 3.01
C MET A 277 -0.89 4.62 4.07
N VAL A 278 -1.31 3.38 3.81
CA VAL A 278 -1.15 2.26 4.74
C VAL A 278 0.32 1.86 4.86
N GLU A 279 1.10 1.91 3.78
CA GLU A 279 2.56 1.69 3.81
C GLU A 279 3.24 2.67 4.78
N ASN A 280 2.94 3.96 4.66
CA ASN A 280 3.52 5.00 5.50
C ASN A 280 3.09 4.87 6.97
N PHE A 281 1.81 4.61 7.24
CA PHE A 281 1.30 4.50 8.61
C PHE A 281 1.74 3.20 9.30
N SER A 282 1.80 2.09 8.57
CA SER A 282 2.24 0.80 9.12
C SER A 282 3.76 0.67 9.24
N GLY A 283 4.53 1.48 8.52
CA GLY A 283 5.97 1.31 8.38
C GLY A 283 6.39 0.01 7.66
N LYS A 284 5.45 -0.65 6.96
CA LYS A 284 5.70 -1.90 6.21
C LYS A 284 5.84 -1.58 4.73
N TRP A 285 7.06 -1.64 4.22
CA TRP A 285 7.39 -1.32 2.83
C TRP A 285 6.79 -2.33 1.86
N VAL A 286 6.14 -1.81 0.83
CA VAL A 286 5.64 -2.58 -0.30
C VAL A 286 6.80 -2.83 -1.28
N ALA A 287 7.04 -4.08 -1.63
CA ALA A 287 8.10 -4.39 -2.60
C ALA A 287 7.79 -3.74 -3.96
N ALA A 288 8.81 -3.17 -4.61
CA ALA A 288 8.65 -2.42 -5.85
C ALA A 288 7.96 -3.22 -6.98
N ASN A 289 8.07 -4.54 -6.95
CA ASN A 289 7.44 -5.47 -7.90
C ASN A 289 6.13 -6.09 -7.38
N THR A 290 5.57 -5.60 -6.28
CA THR A 290 4.26 -6.08 -5.79
C THR A 290 3.19 -5.81 -6.83
N PRO A 291 2.35 -6.79 -7.21
CA PRO A 291 1.32 -6.60 -8.21
C PRO A 291 0.47 -5.34 -7.95
N ILE A 292 0.20 -4.56 -8.98
CA ILE A 292 -0.68 -3.39 -9.01
C ILE A 292 -0.14 -2.18 -8.25
N VAL A 293 0.29 -2.34 -6.99
CA VAL A 293 0.65 -1.23 -6.07
C VAL A 293 2.14 -0.92 -6.04
N GLY A 294 3.00 -1.88 -6.37
CA GLY A 294 4.46 -1.73 -6.35
C GLY A 294 4.94 -0.57 -7.23
N ALA A 295 6.05 0.05 -6.85
CA ALA A 295 6.58 1.22 -7.54
C ALA A 295 6.89 0.95 -9.02
N ASP A 296 7.41 -0.25 -9.34
CA ASP A 296 7.96 -0.59 -10.66
C ASP A 296 7.00 -1.36 -11.58
N VAL A 297 5.79 -1.69 -11.13
CA VAL A 297 4.88 -2.58 -11.88
C VAL A 297 4.40 -1.99 -13.23
N PHE A 298 4.52 -0.67 -13.40
CA PHE A 298 4.21 0.04 -14.65
C PHE A 298 5.47 0.61 -15.31
N THR A 299 6.64 0.12 -14.90
CA THR A 299 7.93 0.52 -15.45
C THR A 299 8.42 -0.52 -16.47
N GLN A 300 8.68 -0.09 -17.69
CA GLN A 300 9.29 -0.91 -18.73
C GLN A 300 10.78 -0.63 -18.84
N THR A 301 11.59 -1.67 -18.72
CA THR A 301 13.06 -1.56 -18.78
C THR A 301 13.63 -2.04 -20.12
N ALA A 302 12.96 -3.01 -20.79
CA ALA A 302 13.44 -3.58 -22.03
C ALA A 302 13.05 -2.67 -23.23
N GLY A 303 14.06 -2.25 -24.01
CA GLY A 303 13.84 -1.40 -25.18
C GLY A 303 12.90 -2.01 -26.23
N ILE A 304 12.86 -3.35 -26.33
CA ILE A 304 11.95 -4.04 -27.26
C ILE A 304 10.48 -3.89 -26.84
N HIS A 305 10.20 -3.81 -25.54
CA HIS A 305 8.84 -3.59 -25.03
C HIS A 305 8.41 -2.15 -25.31
N ALA A 306 9.29 -1.17 -25.04
CA ALA A 306 9.03 0.23 -25.36
C ALA A 306 8.79 0.45 -26.87
N ASP A 307 9.56 -0.21 -27.74
CA ASP A 307 9.37 -0.18 -29.19
C ASP A 307 8.04 -0.81 -29.62
N GLY A 308 7.65 -1.92 -28.98
CA GLY A 308 6.39 -2.60 -29.25
C GLY A 308 5.17 -1.78 -28.85
N ASP A 309 5.24 -1.06 -27.74
CA ASP A 309 4.18 -0.12 -27.33
C ASP A 309 4.01 1.03 -28.33
N LEU A 310 5.10 1.63 -28.82
CA LEU A 310 5.06 2.65 -29.86
C LEU A 310 4.48 2.15 -31.19
N LYS A 311 4.59 0.85 -31.48
CA LYS A 311 4.16 0.24 -32.76
C LYS A 311 2.75 -0.34 -32.75
N GLY A 312 1.99 -0.18 -31.67
CA GLY A 312 0.60 -0.64 -31.62
C GLY A 312 0.22 -1.36 -30.32
N ASP A 313 0.70 -0.86 -29.19
CA ASP A 313 0.31 -1.32 -27.85
C ASP A 313 0.53 -2.84 -27.62
N LEU A 314 1.58 -3.42 -28.22
CA LEU A 314 1.83 -4.86 -28.21
C LEU A 314 2.02 -5.45 -26.80
N TYR A 315 2.44 -4.63 -25.84
CA TYR A 315 2.66 -5.02 -24.44
C TYR A 315 1.63 -4.38 -23.49
N THR A 316 0.53 -3.86 -24.04
CA THR A 316 -0.57 -3.31 -23.26
C THR A 316 -1.54 -4.41 -22.84
N THR A 317 -1.99 -4.38 -21.60
CA THR A 317 -2.97 -5.29 -21.03
C THR A 317 -4.11 -4.49 -20.37
N LYS A 318 -5.13 -5.20 -19.83
CA LYS A 318 -6.17 -4.55 -19.02
C LYS A 318 -5.63 -3.86 -17.74
N LEU A 319 -4.38 -4.16 -17.35
CA LEU A 319 -3.67 -3.53 -16.24
C LEU A 319 -2.96 -2.24 -16.69
N GLY A 320 -3.66 -1.35 -17.41
CA GLY A 320 -3.13 -0.04 -17.75
C GLY A 320 -2.87 0.81 -16.50
N PRO A 321 -1.76 1.57 -16.43
CA PRO A 321 -1.44 2.40 -15.25
C PRO A 321 -2.51 3.46 -14.97
N GLU A 322 -3.17 4.02 -15.98
CA GLU A 322 -4.21 5.04 -15.86
C GLU A 322 -5.41 4.56 -15.03
N ARG A 323 -5.70 3.25 -15.09
CA ARG A 323 -6.73 2.60 -14.27
C ARG A 323 -6.51 2.79 -12.76
N PHE A 324 -5.25 2.92 -12.36
CA PHE A 324 -4.82 3.07 -10.97
C PHE A 324 -4.31 4.49 -10.67
N ALA A 325 -4.69 5.48 -11.50
CA ALA A 325 -4.22 6.86 -11.45
C ALA A 325 -2.68 6.97 -11.46
N ARG A 326 -2.01 6.08 -12.24
CA ARG A 326 -0.57 6.05 -12.44
C ARG A 326 -0.21 6.34 -13.89
N LYS A 327 1.09 6.52 -14.15
CA LYS A 327 1.65 6.65 -15.49
C LYS A 327 2.57 5.50 -15.80
N ARG A 328 2.72 5.19 -17.09
CA ARG A 328 3.75 4.28 -17.58
C ARG A 328 5.10 4.99 -17.54
N VAL A 329 6.12 4.29 -17.11
CA VAL A 329 7.49 4.80 -17.02
C VAL A 329 8.41 3.92 -17.89
N TYR A 330 9.34 4.53 -18.58
CA TYR A 330 10.36 3.83 -19.34
C TYR A 330 11.71 4.03 -18.66
N ALA A 331 12.20 2.98 -17.99
CA ALA A 331 13.43 3.06 -17.24
C ALA A 331 14.64 3.21 -18.18
N LEU A 332 15.64 3.96 -17.70
CA LEU A 332 16.93 4.11 -18.34
C LEU A 332 17.97 3.21 -17.66
N GLY A 333 18.85 2.58 -18.45
CA GLY A 333 19.90 1.72 -17.93
C GLY A 333 20.44 0.74 -18.97
N LYS A 334 21.07 -0.34 -18.50
CA LYS A 334 21.74 -1.35 -19.35
C LYS A 334 20.85 -1.94 -20.47
N MET A 335 19.56 -2.13 -20.19
CA MET A 335 18.60 -2.75 -21.12
C MET A 335 17.84 -1.72 -21.95
N SER A 336 18.16 -0.44 -21.85
CA SER A 336 17.49 0.63 -22.58
C SER A 336 17.74 0.53 -24.08
N GLY A 337 16.67 0.73 -24.83
CA GLY A 337 16.71 0.88 -26.27
C GLY A 337 16.43 2.33 -26.69
N LYS A 338 16.53 2.56 -28.01
CA LYS A 338 16.24 3.87 -28.60
C LYS A 338 14.82 4.38 -28.25
N ALA A 339 13.84 3.49 -28.19
CA ALA A 339 12.47 3.84 -27.85
C ALA A 339 12.33 4.37 -26.40
N SER A 340 13.00 3.73 -25.43
CA SER A 340 13.01 4.19 -24.04
C SER A 340 13.63 5.60 -23.93
N LEU A 341 14.73 5.85 -24.63
CA LEU A 341 15.34 7.19 -24.66
C LEU A 341 14.41 8.23 -25.28
N LEU A 342 13.79 7.92 -26.44
CA LEU A 342 12.91 8.85 -27.12
C LEU A 342 11.69 9.23 -26.29
N ASN A 343 11.05 8.27 -25.62
CA ASN A 343 9.91 8.54 -24.73
C ASN A 343 10.29 9.49 -23.60
N ASN A 344 11.44 9.27 -22.95
CA ASN A 344 11.92 10.15 -21.88
C ASN A 344 12.28 11.57 -22.41
N LEU A 345 12.88 11.66 -23.59
CA LEU A 345 13.19 12.94 -24.22
C LEU A 345 11.92 13.72 -24.60
N GLU A 346 10.91 13.04 -25.13
CA GLU A 346 9.62 13.64 -25.48
C GLU A 346 8.88 14.15 -24.23
N GLU A 347 8.86 13.37 -23.15
CA GLU A 347 8.25 13.77 -21.86
C GLU A 347 8.93 15.02 -21.28
N MET A 348 10.24 15.17 -21.49
CA MET A 348 11.02 16.33 -21.05
C MET A 348 11.01 17.50 -22.05
N GLY A 349 10.43 17.33 -23.25
CA GLY A 349 10.45 18.33 -24.31
C GLY A 349 11.84 18.56 -24.90
N ILE A 350 12.76 17.57 -24.81
CA ILE A 350 14.13 17.66 -25.31
C ILE A 350 14.22 17.03 -26.71
N THR A 351 14.80 17.74 -27.66
CA THR A 351 15.06 17.24 -29.00
C THR A 351 16.56 17.10 -29.25
N LEU A 352 17.00 15.90 -29.67
CA LEU A 352 18.39 15.61 -30.01
C LEU A 352 18.51 15.14 -31.46
N SER A 353 19.67 15.43 -32.09
CA SER A 353 20.00 14.83 -33.38
C SER A 353 20.11 13.29 -33.27
N ARG A 354 20.01 12.58 -34.41
CA ARG A 354 20.12 11.12 -34.42
C ARG A 354 21.47 10.63 -33.89
N ASP A 355 22.55 11.33 -34.19
CA ASP A 355 23.90 10.96 -33.74
C ASP A 355 24.08 11.20 -32.26
N ASP A 356 23.52 12.28 -31.71
CA ASP A 356 23.54 12.56 -30.27
C ASP A 356 22.66 11.58 -29.50
N GLN A 357 21.50 11.17 -30.03
CA GLN A 357 20.69 10.11 -29.43
C GLN A 357 21.49 8.80 -29.26
N VAL A 358 22.30 8.42 -30.25
CA VAL A 358 23.17 7.23 -30.18
C VAL A 358 24.24 7.42 -29.09
N ARG A 359 24.91 8.57 -29.05
CA ARG A 359 25.94 8.86 -28.05
C ARG A 359 25.40 8.85 -26.62
N VAL A 360 24.23 9.48 -26.41
CA VAL A 360 23.54 9.52 -25.12
C VAL A 360 23.09 8.13 -24.69
N LEU A 361 22.53 7.33 -25.60
CA LEU A 361 22.11 5.96 -25.32
C LEU A 361 23.32 5.07 -24.93
N ASP A 362 24.41 5.17 -25.64
CA ASP A 362 25.65 4.46 -25.31
C ASP A 362 26.18 4.83 -23.91
N ARG A 363 26.09 6.10 -23.55
CA ARG A 363 26.48 6.55 -22.21
C ARG A 363 25.57 5.99 -21.13
N ILE A 364 24.24 5.99 -21.34
CA ILE A 364 23.24 5.40 -20.44
C ILE A 364 23.54 3.90 -20.24
N ILE A 365 23.79 3.16 -21.31
CA ILE A 365 24.10 1.73 -21.23
C ILE A 365 25.38 1.49 -20.41
N LYS A 366 26.44 2.28 -20.64
CA LYS A 366 27.70 2.18 -19.90
C LYS A 366 27.53 2.46 -18.40
N LEU A 367 26.75 3.47 -18.03
CA LEU A 367 26.41 3.78 -16.64
C LEU A 367 25.63 2.62 -16.02
N GLY A 368 24.63 2.09 -16.74
CA GLY A 368 23.86 0.92 -16.29
C GLY A 368 24.70 -0.37 -16.15
N ASP A 369 25.73 -0.57 -17.01
CA ASP A 369 26.69 -1.68 -16.87
C ASP A 369 27.54 -1.54 -15.59
N SER A 370 27.82 -0.32 -15.16
CA SER A 370 28.49 -0.01 -13.88
C SER A 370 27.56 -0.20 -12.67
N LYS A 371 26.35 -0.72 -12.84
CA LYS A 371 25.29 -0.86 -11.81
C LYS A 371 24.82 0.47 -11.22
N GLU A 372 24.95 1.56 -11.94
CA GLU A 372 24.35 2.82 -11.55
C GLU A 372 22.86 2.79 -11.87
N LEU A 373 22.04 3.17 -10.89
CA LEU A 373 20.63 3.43 -11.12
C LEU A 373 20.50 4.76 -11.87
N ILE A 374 19.89 4.74 -13.05
CA ILE A 374 19.66 5.93 -13.86
C ILE A 374 18.19 6.25 -13.83
N THR A 375 17.86 7.47 -13.45
CA THR A 375 16.49 8.00 -13.47
C THR A 375 16.28 8.87 -14.70
N ALA A 376 15.03 9.18 -15.03
CA ALA A 376 14.73 10.12 -16.10
C ALA A 376 15.37 11.50 -15.83
N GLU A 377 15.40 11.92 -14.57
CA GLU A 377 15.97 13.19 -14.11
C GLU A 377 17.49 13.27 -14.27
N ASP A 378 18.18 12.14 -14.39
CA ASP A 378 19.62 12.13 -14.71
C ASP A 378 19.88 12.43 -16.21
N LEU A 379 18.87 12.25 -17.07
CA LEU A 379 19.03 12.35 -18.52
C LEU A 379 19.60 13.70 -19.00
N PRO A 380 19.15 14.88 -18.52
CA PRO A 380 19.73 16.16 -18.91
C PRO A 380 21.22 16.28 -18.61
N PHE A 381 21.66 15.71 -17.48
CA PHE A 381 23.10 15.73 -17.09
C PHE A 381 23.91 14.76 -17.95
N ILE A 382 23.35 13.60 -18.28
CA ILE A 382 23.99 12.65 -19.20
C ILE A 382 24.12 13.28 -20.60
N ILE A 383 23.10 14.02 -21.05
CA ILE A 383 23.14 14.75 -22.31
C ILE A 383 24.24 15.82 -22.27
N ALA A 384 24.31 16.63 -21.19
CA ALA A 384 25.33 17.66 -21.03
C ALA A 384 26.75 17.06 -21.02
N ASP A 385 26.97 15.94 -20.31
CA ASP A 385 28.25 15.22 -20.28
C ASP A 385 28.66 14.73 -21.69
N VAL A 386 27.72 14.17 -22.45
CA VAL A 386 27.95 13.67 -23.81
C VAL A 386 28.19 14.76 -24.82
N MET A 387 27.51 15.90 -24.66
CA MET A 387 27.62 17.06 -25.57
C MET A 387 28.80 17.98 -25.21
N GLU A 388 29.54 17.67 -24.14
CA GLU A 388 30.64 18.50 -23.62
C GLU A 388 30.19 19.94 -23.34
N SER A 389 28.93 20.16 -22.99
CA SER A 389 28.37 21.47 -22.71
C SER A 389 28.43 21.76 -21.21
N GLN A 390 29.05 22.88 -20.84
CA GLN A 390 29.08 23.40 -19.45
C GLN A 390 27.74 24.07 -19.06
N ASP A 391 26.78 24.16 -19.97
CA ASP A 391 25.56 24.98 -19.84
C ASP A 391 24.55 24.43 -18.80
N TYR A 392 24.72 23.22 -18.31
CA TYR A 392 23.80 22.61 -17.34
C TYR A 392 24.17 22.83 -15.86
N GLU A 393 25.40 23.27 -15.57
CA GLU A 393 25.84 23.54 -14.20
C GLU A 393 25.75 25.04 -13.88
N HIS A 394 24.51 25.56 -13.83
CA HIS A 394 24.25 26.96 -13.51
C HIS A 394 24.52 27.29 -12.05
N VAL A 395 24.31 26.32 -11.13
CA VAL A 395 24.59 26.44 -9.71
C VAL A 395 25.57 25.36 -9.28
N SER A 396 26.73 25.77 -8.75
CA SER A 396 27.74 24.87 -8.20
C SER A 396 28.09 25.22 -6.75
N LEU A 397 28.31 24.17 -5.93
CA LEU A 397 28.76 24.31 -4.56
C LEU A 397 30.27 24.46 -4.54
N LEU A 398 30.75 25.61 -4.08
CA LEU A 398 32.18 25.92 -3.99
C LEU A 398 32.77 25.49 -2.65
N ASP A 399 32.02 25.70 -1.58
CA ASP A 399 32.46 25.40 -0.22
C ASP A 399 31.25 25.21 0.70
N TRP A 400 31.40 24.40 1.75
CA TRP A 400 30.35 24.15 2.73
C TRP A 400 30.90 23.70 4.07
N SER A 401 30.19 24.03 5.14
CA SER A 401 30.42 23.48 6.47
C SER A 401 29.09 23.26 7.19
N ILE A 402 29.02 22.20 7.97
CA ILE A 402 27.84 21.90 8.82
C ILE A 402 28.36 21.58 10.21
N SER A 403 27.75 22.19 11.23
CA SER A 403 27.97 21.90 12.64
C SER A 403 26.66 21.38 13.25
N SER A 404 26.74 20.23 13.89
CA SER A 404 25.60 19.60 14.61
C SER A 404 26.06 19.17 16.00
N GLY A 405 25.20 19.28 16.99
CA GLY A 405 25.50 18.90 18.37
C GLY A 405 24.26 18.36 19.07
N LEU A 406 24.44 17.82 20.27
CA LEU A 406 23.34 17.38 21.11
C LEU A 406 22.61 18.62 21.67
N ASP A 407 21.29 18.60 21.62
CA ASP A 407 20.41 19.68 22.15
C ASP A 407 20.64 21.09 21.56
N VAL A 408 21.22 21.18 20.37
CA VAL A 408 21.38 22.43 19.63
C VAL A 408 20.96 22.24 18.17
N ASP A 409 20.38 23.28 17.58
CA ASP A 409 20.08 23.28 16.16
C ASP A 409 21.38 23.16 15.34
N SER A 410 21.31 22.37 14.28
CA SER A 410 22.38 22.28 13.31
C SER A 410 22.52 23.61 12.56
N THR A 411 23.76 24.01 12.25
CA THR A 411 24.06 25.20 11.45
C THR A 411 24.80 24.80 10.19
N ALA A 412 24.52 25.45 9.08
CA ALA A 412 25.23 25.28 7.82
C ALA A 412 25.74 26.63 7.30
N SER A 413 26.92 26.63 6.73
CA SER A 413 27.48 27.74 5.96
C SER A 413 27.89 27.23 4.59
N ILE A 414 27.47 27.92 3.52
CA ILE A 414 27.73 27.52 2.15
C ILE A 414 28.26 28.66 1.33
N ARG A 415 29.03 28.32 0.28
CA ARG A 415 29.38 29.22 -0.79
C ARG A 415 28.99 28.59 -2.13
N LEU A 416 28.08 29.26 -2.83
CA LEU A 416 27.58 28.85 -4.12
C LEU A 416 28.05 29.78 -5.21
N ARG A 417 28.27 29.24 -6.41
CA ARG A 417 28.32 30.01 -7.64
C ARG A 417 26.99 29.84 -8.38
N VAL A 418 26.36 30.97 -8.72
CA VAL A 418 25.13 31.00 -9.52
C VAL A 418 25.42 31.80 -10.79
N GLY A 419 25.53 31.13 -11.92
CA GLY A 419 26.08 31.73 -13.13
C GLY A 419 27.54 32.22 -12.88
N ASP A 420 27.79 33.52 -13.06
CA ASP A 420 29.07 34.14 -12.86
C ASP A 420 29.25 34.77 -11.47
N LYS A 421 28.24 34.71 -10.60
CA LYS A 421 28.23 35.34 -9.28
C LYS A 421 28.49 34.32 -8.16
N GLU A 422 29.27 34.74 -7.16
CA GLU A 422 29.46 33.97 -5.94
C GLU A 422 28.61 34.54 -4.80
N HIS A 423 27.93 33.65 -4.09
CA HIS A 423 27.08 33.97 -2.94
C HIS A 423 27.47 33.15 -1.72
N GLN A 424 27.32 33.76 -0.55
CA GLN A 424 27.46 33.09 0.74
C GLN A 424 26.10 33.01 1.42
N GLY A 425 25.79 31.86 2.03
CA GLY A 425 24.55 31.62 2.76
C GLY A 425 24.80 30.89 4.07
N ALA A 426 23.92 31.12 5.02
CA ALA A 426 23.90 30.38 6.28
C ALA A 426 22.47 30.00 6.64
N GLY A 427 22.32 28.82 7.20
CA GLY A 427 21.04 28.29 7.62
C GLY A 427 21.13 27.51 8.92
N THR A 428 19.97 27.28 9.54
CA THR A 428 19.78 26.51 10.77
C THR A 428 18.70 25.48 10.56
N GLY A 429 18.71 24.41 11.34
CA GLY A 429 17.68 23.37 11.22
C GLY A 429 17.86 22.27 12.26
N ASN A 430 16.84 21.41 12.38
CA ASN A 430 16.85 20.26 13.30
C ASN A 430 17.82 19.15 12.90
N GLY A 431 18.53 19.29 11.78
CA GLY A 431 19.55 18.37 11.29
C GLY A 431 20.40 19.00 10.19
N GLY A 432 21.53 18.38 9.87
CA GLY A 432 22.52 18.94 8.94
C GLY A 432 21.97 19.22 7.54
N PHE A 433 21.11 18.36 7.01
CA PHE A 433 20.48 18.59 5.71
C PHE A 433 19.47 19.76 5.75
N ALA A 434 18.66 19.86 6.81
CA ALA A 434 17.70 20.96 6.97
C ALA A 434 18.42 22.32 7.05
N ALA A 435 19.50 22.40 7.81
CA ALA A 435 20.33 23.61 7.90
C ALA A 435 20.95 23.98 6.53
N PHE A 436 21.44 23.00 5.79
CA PHE A 436 21.98 23.21 4.45
C PHE A 436 20.87 23.65 3.46
N PHE A 437 19.70 23.03 3.52
CA PHE A 437 18.57 23.37 2.65
C PHE A 437 18.12 24.81 2.85
N GLU A 438 17.98 25.25 4.10
CA GLU A 438 17.67 26.65 4.43
C GLU A 438 18.74 27.64 3.91
N ALA A 439 20.04 27.26 4.01
CA ALA A 439 21.12 28.08 3.49
C ALA A 439 21.06 28.23 1.96
N ILE A 440 20.78 27.14 1.22
CA ILE A 440 20.57 27.19 -0.23
C ILE A 440 19.36 28.06 -0.58
N GLU A 441 18.22 27.84 0.08
CA GLU A 441 16.98 28.56 -0.19
C GLU A 441 17.21 30.09 -0.05
N LYS A 442 17.87 30.53 1.01
CA LYS A 442 18.20 31.93 1.22
C LYS A 442 19.08 32.51 0.11
N VAL A 443 20.04 31.76 -0.38
CA VAL A 443 20.92 32.22 -1.47
C VAL A 443 20.13 32.29 -2.79
N LEU A 444 19.33 31.30 -3.09
CA LEU A 444 18.59 31.22 -4.33
C LEU A 444 17.43 32.25 -4.41
N LEU A 445 16.89 32.63 -3.25
CA LEU A 445 15.90 33.70 -3.15
C LEU A 445 16.50 35.06 -3.60
N LEU A 446 17.79 35.30 -3.39
CA LEU A 446 18.48 36.51 -3.89
C LEU A 446 18.54 36.56 -5.42
N GLU A 447 18.49 35.43 -6.09
CA GLU A 447 18.47 35.28 -7.55
C GLU A 447 17.06 35.02 -8.09
N GLU A 448 16.01 35.38 -7.33
CA GLU A 448 14.59 35.25 -7.67
C GLU A 448 14.21 33.81 -8.08
N PHE A 449 14.85 32.82 -7.48
CA PHE A 449 14.57 31.43 -7.70
C PHE A 449 13.68 30.88 -6.56
N GLU A 450 12.50 30.43 -6.93
CA GLU A 450 11.58 29.77 -6.02
C GLU A 450 11.85 28.26 -5.98
N MET A 451 12.06 27.73 -4.79
CA MET A 451 12.34 26.32 -4.57
C MET A 451 11.06 25.47 -4.69
N PRO A 452 11.10 24.33 -5.40
CA PRO A 452 10.04 23.32 -5.29
C PRO A 452 9.86 22.81 -3.87
N SER A 453 8.63 22.44 -3.52
CA SER A 453 8.36 21.83 -2.22
C SER A 453 8.93 20.42 -2.17
N LEU A 454 9.65 20.09 -1.11
CA LEU A 454 10.11 18.76 -0.81
C LEU A 454 8.92 17.93 -0.29
N THR A 455 8.58 16.81 -0.95
CA THR A 455 7.46 15.95 -0.58
C THR A 455 7.90 14.63 0.03
N ASP A 456 9.12 14.15 -0.28
CA ASP A 456 9.67 12.93 0.28
C ASP A 456 11.21 12.97 0.29
N TYR A 457 11.83 12.29 1.25
CA TYR A 457 13.29 12.23 1.44
C TYR A 457 13.71 10.82 1.84
N GLU A 458 14.23 10.06 0.90
CA GLU A 458 14.67 8.68 1.08
C GLU A 458 16.20 8.59 1.11
N VAL A 459 16.73 7.80 2.04
CA VAL A 459 18.17 7.51 2.14
C VAL A 459 18.39 6.00 2.11
N HIS A 460 19.17 5.53 1.16
CA HIS A 460 19.52 4.13 1.00
C HIS A 460 21.01 3.90 1.24
N ILE A 461 21.33 3.02 2.19
CA ILE A 461 22.69 2.53 2.42
C ILE A 461 22.72 1.06 1.99
N PRO A 462 23.53 0.67 0.98
CA PRO A 462 23.61 -0.70 0.51
C PRO A 462 23.97 -1.68 1.64
N ARG A 463 23.28 -2.83 1.68
CA ARG A 463 23.55 -3.88 2.68
C ARG A 463 24.99 -4.38 2.55
N GLY A 464 25.66 -4.60 3.67
CA GLY A 464 27.05 -5.09 3.71
C GLY A 464 28.11 -4.02 3.45
N GLY A 465 27.71 -2.73 3.42
CA GLY A 465 28.64 -1.61 3.31
C GLY A 465 29.55 -1.49 4.54
N LYS A 466 30.79 -1.07 4.29
CA LYS A 466 31.71 -0.62 5.35
C LYS A 466 31.32 0.76 5.82
N ILE A 467 31.97 1.30 6.87
CA ILE A 467 31.71 2.64 7.44
C ILE A 467 31.76 3.77 6.38
N ASN A 468 32.46 3.56 5.27
CA ASN A 468 32.57 4.46 4.12
C ASN A 468 31.75 4.02 2.90
N ALA A 469 30.68 3.25 3.09
CA ALA A 469 29.77 2.90 2.01
C ALA A 469 29.15 4.15 1.39
N LEU A 470 28.95 4.13 0.08
CA LEU A 470 28.23 5.20 -0.59
C LEU A 470 26.79 5.22 -0.12
N THR A 471 26.32 6.38 0.25
CA THR A 471 24.92 6.66 0.60
C THR A 471 24.24 7.25 -0.62
N GLU A 472 23.10 6.70 -0.97
CA GLU A 472 22.20 7.23 -1.99
C GLU A 472 21.09 8.03 -1.29
N CYS A 473 20.82 9.23 -1.77
CA CYS A 473 19.71 10.06 -1.34
C CYS A 473 18.81 10.34 -2.55
N ILE A 474 17.52 10.04 -2.42
CA ILE A 474 16.48 10.33 -3.40
C ILE A 474 15.52 11.32 -2.77
N ILE A 475 15.28 12.45 -3.44
CA ILE A 475 14.37 13.49 -2.96
C ILE A 475 13.24 13.66 -3.97
N SER A 476 12.00 13.59 -3.50
CA SER A 476 10.80 13.89 -4.28
C SER A 476 10.43 15.35 -4.11
N TRP A 477 10.13 16.00 -5.21
CA TRP A 477 9.80 17.42 -5.29
C TRP A 477 8.43 17.62 -5.90
N SER A 478 7.69 18.64 -5.47
CA SER A 478 6.47 19.11 -6.10
C SER A 478 6.61 20.54 -6.59
N TRP A 479 6.21 20.76 -7.87
CA TRP A 479 6.23 22.07 -8.48
C TRP A 479 5.07 22.21 -9.48
N GLN A 480 4.18 23.19 -9.29
CA GLN A 480 3.03 23.45 -10.20
C GLN A 480 2.25 22.16 -10.55
N GLU A 481 1.87 21.40 -9.51
CA GLU A 481 1.13 20.12 -9.62
C GLU A 481 1.89 18.96 -10.33
N LYS A 482 3.17 19.14 -10.61
CA LYS A 482 4.05 18.08 -11.14
C LYS A 482 4.97 17.57 -10.04
N GLU A 483 5.06 16.26 -9.91
CA GLU A 483 6.05 15.60 -9.05
C GLU A 483 7.22 15.08 -9.88
N PHE A 484 8.43 15.21 -9.36
CA PHE A 484 9.65 14.66 -9.94
C PHE A 484 10.65 14.30 -8.84
N LYS A 485 11.64 13.46 -9.17
CA LYS A 485 12.64 13.01 -8.21
C LYS A 485 14.05 13.41 -8.67
N THR A 486 14.91 13.70 -7.71
CA THR A 486 16.36 13.85 -7.96
C THR A 486 17.15 12.98 -7.02
N ARG A 487 18.34 12.56 -7.45
CA ARG A 487 19.21 11.63 -6.76
C ARG A 487 20.60 12.22 -6.55
N GLY A 488 21.17 11.97 -5.38
CA GLY A 488 22.57 12.25 -5.08
C GLY A 488 23.25 11.06 -4.43
N VAL A 489 24.53 10.86 -4.72
CA VAL A 489 25.33 9.76 -4.16
C VAL A 489 26.62 10.32 -3.59
N ASP A 490 26.90 9.98 -2.34
CA ASP A 490 28.15 10.35 -1.65
C ASP A 490 28.41 9.40 -0.48
N SER A 491 29.65 9.36 0.01
CA SER A 491 29.98 8.68 1.27
C SER A 491 29.49 9.45 2.50
N ASN A 492 29.21 10.74 2.37
CA ASN A 492 28.58 11.57 3.38
C ASN A 492 27.09 11.70 3.09
N GLN A 493 26.26 11.22 4.02
CA GLN A 493 24.81 11.23 3.88
C GLN A 493 24.21 12.61 3.59
N VAL A 494 24.72 13.64 4.26
CA VAL A 494 24.26 15.02 4.05
C VAL A 494 24.64 15.50 2.66
N LEU A 495 25.86 15.20 2.22
CA LEU A 495 26.34 15.60 0.89
C LEU A 495 25.59 14.85 -0.24
N ALA A 496 25.15 13.62 0.00
CA ALA A 496 24.25 12.93 -0.94
C ALA A 496 22.94 13.71 -1.14
N GLY A 497 22.29 14.18 -0.06
CA GLY A 497 21.11 15.03 -0.13
C GLY A 497 21.39 16.40 -0.78
N VAL A 498 22.52 17.00 -0.49
CA VAL A 498 22.99 18.25 -1.12
C VAL A 498 23.13 18.09 -2.63
N LYS A 499 23.75 17.01 -3.10
CA LYS A 499 23.88 16.69 -4.53
C LYS A 499 22.52 16.51 -5.21
N ALA A 500 21.58 15.83 -4.56
CA ALA A 500 20.20 15.70 -5.06
C ALA A 500 19.52 17.07 -5.19
N THR A 501 19.69 17.95 -4.18
CA THR A 501 19.13 19.31 -4.19
C THR A 501 19.74 20.18 -5.29
N LEU A 502 21.06 20.17 -5.46
CA LEU A 502 21.72 20.93 -6.53
C LEU A 502 21.31 20.46 -7.93
N ARG A 503 21.10 19.17 -8.13
CA ARG A 503 20.51 18.64 -9.37
C ARG A 503 19.14 19.23 -9.65
N MET A 504 18.25 19.24 -8.65
CA MET A 504 16.94 19.87 -8.77
C MET A 504 17.04 21.34 -9.16
N VAL A 505 17.90 22.10 -8.49
CA VAL A 505 18.11 23.53 -8.76
C VAL A 505 18.57 23.73 -10.21
N ASN A 506 19.58 23.00 -10.65
CA ASN A 506 20.10 23.10 -12.02
C ASN A 506 19.06 22.73 -13.08
N LEU A 507 18.27 21.67 -12.86
CA LEU A 507 17.15 21.30 -13.74
C LEU A 507 16.14 22.45 -13.90
N ARG A 508 15.82 23.15 -12.82
CA ARG A 508 14.86 24.24 -12.81
C ARG A 508 15.40 25.52 -13.47
N PHE A 509 16.65 25.85 -13.28
CA PHE A 509 17.26 26.96 -13.99
C PHE A 509 17.27 26.74 -15.51
N HIS A 510 17.50 25.51 -15.94
CA HIS A 510 17.50 25.17 -17.35
C HIS A 510 16.07 25.28 -17.98
N SER A 511 15.04 24.79 -17.29
CA SER A 511 13.66 24.91 -17.76
C SER A 511 13.15 26.36 -17.84
N LYS A 512 13.61 27.27 -16.98
CA LYS A 512 13.32 28.71 -17.09
C LYS A 512 13.91 29.34 -18.36
N LYS A 513 15.06 28.88 -18.84
CA LYS A 513 15.72 29.42 -20.06
C LYS A 513 15.05 28.96 -21.36
N GLN A 514 14.27 27.87 -21.35
CA GLN A 514 13.58 27.37 -22.55
C GLN A 514 12.18 27.98 -22.77
N THR A 515 11.67 28.75 -21.81
CA THR A 515 10.32 29.39 -21.88
C THR A 515 10.38 30.85 -22.39
N PHE A 516 11.52 31.32 -22.90
CA PHE A 516 11.68 32.63 -23.51
C PHE A 516 12.00 32.55 -25.02
#